data_0f82d4bbae3a0ff72e37422ae7e3fbc3
#
_entry.id   0f82d4bbae3a0ff72e37422ae7e3fbc3
#
_cell.length_a   1.000
_cell.length_b   1.000
_cell.length_c   1.000
_cell.angle_alpha   90.00
_cell.angle_beta   90.00
_cell.angle_gamma   90.00
#
_symmetry.space_group_name_H-M   'P 1'
#
loop_
_entity.id
_entity.type
_entity.pdbx_description
1 polymer ?
#
loop_
_entity_poly.entity_id
_entity_poly.type
_entity_poly.pdbx_seq_one_letter_code
_entity_poly.pdbx_strand_id
1 'polypeptide(L)'
;MKPAAAVVSARRAGTTATWDQINKYFALMQMPIITSRYWTIVHGTNPEEVKQDREGMQTMRTLAKNMAYHLKCREAADKAGVCLPEAEPVTEFTNFIH
;
A
#
# COMPACT_ATOMS: atom_id res chain seq x y z
N MET A 1 -1.01 -0.41 13.19
CA MET A 1 -1.31 0.55 12.09
C MET A 1 -0.03 1.09 11.40
N LYS A 2 0.80 0.22 10.84
CA LYS A 2 1.94 0.65 10.01
C LYS A 2 1.46 0.98 8.60
N PRO A 3 1.88 2.09 7.98
CA PRO A 3 1.54 2.36 6.59
C PRO A 3 2.15 1.29 5.67
N ALA A 4 1.43 0.94 4.64
CA ALA A 4 1.82 -0.08 3.67
C ALA A 4 1.52 0.36 2.24
N ALA A 5 2.20 -0.23 1.29
CA ALA A 5 1.90 -0.08 -0.12
C ALA A 5 2.28 -1.37 -0.87
N ALA A 6 1.44 -1.77 -1.82
CA ALA A 6 1.75 -2.84 -2.75
C ALA A 6 2.47 -2.28 -3.98
N VAL A 7 3.54 -2.93 -4.40
CA VAL A 7 4.23 -2.67 -5.67
C VAL A 7 4.30 -3.98 -6.44
N VAL A 8 3.82 -3.98 -7.67
CA VAL A 8 3.75 -5.19 -8.48
C VAL A 8 4.42 -4.96 -9.83
N SER A 9 5.22 -5.92 -10.26
CA SER A 9 5.79 -5.93 -11.60
C SER A 9 5.36 -7.17 -12.38
N ALA A 10 5.19 -7.03 -13.68
CA ALA A 10 4.96 -8.16 -14.57
C ALA A 10 5.47 -7.85 -15.98
N ARG A 11 5.78 -8.93 -16.70
CA ARG A 11 6.14 -8.83 -18.12
C ARG A 11 4.95 -8.44 -18.99
N ARG A 12 3.73 -8.87 -18.64
CA ARG A 12 2.55 -8.74 -19.53
C ARG A 12 1.29 -8.34 -18.79
N ALA A 13 0.82 -9.19 -17.85
CA ALA A 13 -0.50 -9.04 -17.26
C ALA A 13 -0.55 -9.60 -15.83
N GLY A 14 -1.69 -9.41 -15.15
CA GLY A 14 -1.93 -9.91 -13.80
C GLY A 14 -1.54 -8.93 -12.69
N THR A 15 -0.96 -7.80 -13.02
CA THR A 15 -0.52 -6.79 -12.05
C THR A 15 -1.66 -6.23 -11.22
N THR A 16 -2.76 -5.86 -11.84
CA THR A 16 -3.92 -5.27 -11.14
C THR A 16 -4.56 -6.28 -10.19
N ALA A 17 -4.80 -7.51 -10.67
CA ALA A 17 -5.38 -8.56 -9.83
C ALA A 17 -4.47 -8.91 -8.63
N THR A 18 -3.17 -8.94 -8.82
CA THR A 18 -2.20 -9.16 -7.74
C THR A 18 -2.21 -7.99 -6.76
N TRP A 19 -2.21 -6.76 -7.26
CA TRP A 19 -2.25 -5.55 -6.47
C TRP A 19 -3.50 -5.49 -5.59
N ASP A 20 -4.68 -5.82 -6.15
CA ASP A 20 -5.95 -5.88 -5.42
C ASP A 20 -5.88 -6.91 -4.28
N GLN A 21 -5.33 -8.09 -4.55
CA GLN A 21 -5.20 -9.15 -3.53
C GLN A 21 -4.30 -8.74 -2.38
N ILE A 22 -3.16 -8.12 -2.66
CA ILE A 22 -2.22 -7.67 -1.61
C ILE A 22 -2.87 -6.59 -0.74
N ASN A 23 -3.56 -5.62 -1.34
CA ASN A 23 -4.21 -4.53 -0.60
C ASN A 23 -5.33 -5.03 0.33
N LYS A 24 -6.02 -6.11 0.00
CA LYS A 24 -7.00 -6.76 0.90
C LYS A 24 -6.34 -7.19 2.22
N TYR A 25 -5.13 -7.74 2.17
CA TYR A 25 -4.41 -8.14 3.38
C TYR A 25 -4.00 -6.94 4.21
N PHE A 26 -3.57 -5.84 3.59
CA PHE A 26 -3.27 -4.62 4.32
C PHE A 26 -4.50 -4.05 5.02
N ALA A 27 -5.64 -4.04 4.33
CA ALA A 27 -6.91 -3.59 4.91
C ALA A 27 -7.33 -4.47 6.11
N LEU A 28 -7.23 -5.80 5.97
CA LEU A 28 -7.53 -6.73 7.06
C LEU A 28 -6.64 -6.51 8.29
N MET A 29 -5.39 -6.15 8.07
CA MET A 29 -4.40 -5.91 9.14
C MET A 29 -4.43 -4.48 9.69
N GLN A 30 -5.46 -3.69 9.38
CA GLN A 30 -5.60 -2.29 9.79
C GLN A 30 -4.39 -1.42 9.42
N MET A 31 -3.78 -1.71 8.26
CA MET A 31 -2.65 -0.95 7.75
C MET A 31 -3.13 0.15 6.80
N PRO A 32 -2.86 1.44 7.07
CA PRO A 32 -3.16 2.49 6.12
C PRO A 32 -2.45 2.24 4.78
N ILE A 33 -3.21 2.18 3.70
CA ILE A 33 -2.68 1.94 2.37
C ILE A 33 -2.28 3.27 1.74
N ILE A 34 -0.99 3.44 1.50
CA ILE A 34 -0.45 4.63 0.86
C ILE A 34 -0.54 4.44 -0.65
N THR A 35 -1.14 5.43 -1.29
CA THR A 35 -1.41 5.41 -2.73
C THR A 35 -0.46 6.31 -3.50
N SER A 36 -0.44 6.13 -4.80
CA SER A 36 0.20 7.01 -5.75
C SER A 36 -0.87 7.71 -6.61
N ARG A 37 -0.46 8.31 -7.72
CA ARG A 37 -1.37 8.90 -8.72
C ARG A 37 -2.12 7.84 -9.54
N TYR A 38 -1.64 6.60 -9.52
CA TYR A 38 -2.18 5.45 -10.25
C TYR A 38 -1.85 4.17 -9.46
N TRP A 39 -2.33 3.02 -9.91
CA TRP A 39 -1.96 1.73 -9.33
C TRP A 39 -0.46 1.52 -9.42
N THR A 40 0.14 1.07 -8.36
CA THR A 40 1.60 0.98 -8.22
C THR A 40 2.14 -0.29 -8.89
N ILE A 41 2.04 -0.30 -10.18
CA ILE A 41 2.47 -1.37 -11.09
C ILE A 41 3.53 -0.87 -12.06
N VAL A 42 4.43 -1.75 -12.46
CA VAL A 42 5.43 -1.52 -13.51
C VAL A 42 5.51 -2.74 -14.43
N HIS A 43 5.94 -2.53 -15.66
CA HIS A 43 6.06 -3.61 -16.64
C HIS A 43 7.49 -3.72 -17.17
N GLY A 44 7.93 -4.96 -17.37
CA GLY A 44 9.21 -5.29 -17.96
C GLY A 44 9.60 -6.74 -17.67
N THR A 45 10.40 -7.33 -18.55
CA THR A 45 10.95 -8.68 -18.41
C THR A 45 12.23 -8.68 -17.56
N ASN A 46 12.94 -7.57 -17.58
CA ASN A 46 14.21 -7.35 -16.89
C ASN A 46 14.29 -5.91 -16.38
N PRO A 47 15.29 -5.58 -15.55
CA PRO A 47 15.42 -4.24 -14.97
C PRO A 47 15.57 -3.12 -16.00
N GLU A 48 16.18 -3.40 -17.15
CA GLU A 48 16.40 -2.42 -18.22
C GLU A 48 15.07 -2.05 -18.88
N GLU A 49 14.20 -3.01 -19.12
CA GLU A 49 12.85 -2.77 -19.65
C GLU A 49 11.96 -2.05 -18.63
N VAL A 50 12.02 -2.42 -17.35
CA VAL A 50 11.29 -1.72 -16.29
C VAL A 50 11.65 -0.24 -16.24
N LYS A 51 12.91 0.11 -16.44
CA LYS A 51 13.35 1.53 -16.53
C LYS A 51 12.75 2.27 -17.72
N GLN A 52 12.35 1.56 -18.78
CA GLN A 52 11.68 2.13 -19.94
C GLN A 52 10.18 2.35 -19.73
N ASP A 53 9.59 1.70 -18.75
CA ASP A 53 8.22 1.99 -18.30
C ASP A 53 8.19 3.33 -17.54
N ARG A 54 8.18 4.42 -18.31
CA ARG A 54 8.29 5.78 -17.76
C ARG A 54 7.11 6.14 -16.86
N GLU A 55 5.92 5.67 -17.19
CA GLU A 55 4.71 5.89 -16.39
C GLU A 55 4.76 5.12 -15.07
N GLY A 56 5.09 3.84 -15.12
CA GLY A 56 5.28 3.01 -13.93
C GLY A 56 6.35 3.59 -13.01
N MET A 57 7.50 3.99 -13.56
CA MET A 57 8.58 4.62 -12.80
C MET A 57 8.18 5.97 -12.18
N GLN A 58 7.36 6.76 -12.86
CA GLN A 58 6.80 8.00 -12.30
C GLN A 58 5.83 7.69 -11.15
N THR A 59 5.00 6.69 -11.32
CA THR A 59 4.06 6.21 -10.29
C THR A 59 4.82 5.75 -9.03
N MET A 60 5.93 5.03 -9.19
CA MET A 60 6.77 4.60 -8.06
C MET A 60 7.42 5.79 -7.34
N ARG A 61 7.94 6.78 -8.07
CA ARG A 61 8.50 8.00 -7.44
C ARG A 61 7.45 8.77 -6.66
N THR A 62 6.23 8.86 -7.17
CA THR A 62 5.11 9.51 -6.47
C THR A 62 4.73 8.74 -5.21
N LEU A 63 4.64 7.41 -5.30
CA LEU A 63 4.42 6.56 -4.13
C LEU A 63 5.48 6.80 -3.04
N ALA A 64 6.76 6.82 -3.43
CA ALA A 64 7.85 7.04 -2.48
C ALA A 64 7.72 8.40 -1.76
N LYS A 65 7.36 9.46 -2.48
CA LYS A 65 7.12 10.78 -1.88
C LYS A 65 5.93 10.78 -0.93
N ASN A 66 4.83 10.13 -1.31
CA ASN A 66 3.64 10.02 -0.48
C ASN A 66 3.93 9.20 0.79
N MET A 67 4.63 8.08 0.66
CA MET A 67 5.05 7.28 1.81
C MET A 67 5.93 8.09 2.76
N ALA A 68 6.93 8.78 2.24
CA ALA A 68 7.81 9.64 3.04
C ALA A 68 7.04 10.73 3.78
N TYR A 69 6.04 11.34 3.14
CA TYR A 69 5.15 12.31 3.78
C TYR A 69 4.39 11.69 4.95
N HIS A 70 3.74 10.55 4.75
CA HIS A 70 2.98 9.88 5.80
C HIS A 70 3.86 9.43 6.97
N LEU A 71 5.08 8.95 6.71
CA LEU A 71 6.03 8.58 7.77
C LEU A 71 6.45 9.81 8.60
N LYS A 72 6.69 10.95 7.96
CA LYS A 72 7.00 12.21 8.66
C LYS A 72 5.81 12.71 9.49
N CYS A 73 4.59 12.62 8.96
CA CYS A 73 3.39 12.97 9.71
C CYS A 73 3.25 12.11 10.96
N ARG A 74 3.49 10.81 10.84
CA ARG A 74 3.46 9.88 11.96
C ARG A 74 4.52 10.24 13.01
N GLU A 75 5.75 10.48 12.60
CA GLU A 75 6.82 10.92 13.51
C GLU A 75 6.46 12.22 14.24
N ALA A 76 5.86 13.18 13.52
CA ALA A 76 5.41 14.44 14.13
C ALA A 76 4.28 14.20 15.13
N ALA A 77 3.32 13.33 14.81
CA ALA A 77 2.25 12.94 15.73
C ALA A 77 2.78 12.27 16.99
N ASP A 78 3.71 11.33 16.85
CA ASP A 78 4.35 10.65 17.99
C ASP A 78 5.06 11.67 18.91
N LYS A 79 5.79 12.63 18.34
CA LYS A 79 6.45 13.71 19.08
C LYS A 79 5.45 14.65 19.77
N ALA A 80 4.26 14.81 19.20
CA ALA A 80 3.18 15.61 19.78
C ALA A 80 2.33 14.83 20.81
N GLY A 81 2.65 13.57 21.10
CA GLY A 81 1.93 12.74 22.07
C GLY A 81 0.61 12.17 21.54
N VAL A 82 0.40 12.13 20.22
CA VAL A 82 -0.77 11.49 19.63
C VAL A 82 -0.57 9.98 19.64
N CYS A 83 -1.34 9.30 20.49
CA CYS A 83 -1.27 7.85 20.62
C CYS A 83 -2.03 7.13 19.49
N LEU A 84 -1.57 5.93 19.15
CA LEU A 84 -2.37 5.03 18.31
C LEU A 84 -3.66 4.64 19.04
N PRO A 85 -4.76 4.37 18.29
CA PRO A 85 -5.96 3.81 18.89
C PRO A 85 -5.66 2.50 19.60
N GLU A 86 -6.31 2.27 20.74
CA GLU A 86 -6.28 0.96 21.38
C GLU A 86 -6.85 -0.11 20.47
N ALA A 87 -6.23 -1.28 20.47
CA ALA A 87 -6.74 -2.42 19.74
C ALA A 87 -8.01 -2.94 20.44
N GLU A 88 -9.13 -2.93 19.74
CA GLU A 88 -10.36 -3.55 20.22
C GLU A 88 -10.27 -5.07 20.02
N PRO A 89 -10.52 -5.88 21.07
CA PRO A 89 -10.56 -7.32 20.89
C PRO A 89 -11.70 -7.75 20.00
N VAL A 90 -11.44 -8.71 19.13
CA VAL A 90 -12.46 -9.27 18.23
C VAL A 90 -13.32 -10.24 19.03
N THR A 91 -14.46 -9.76 19.52
CA THR A 91 -15.41 -10.55 20.33
C THR A 91 -16.75 -10.78 19.64
N GLU A 92 -17.03 -9.99 18.60
CA GLU A 92 -18.32 -10.03 17.89
C GLU A 92 -18.18 -10.69 16.53
N PHE A 93 -19.03 -11.67 16.27
CA PHE A 93 -19.08 -12.38 15.00
C PHE A 93 -20.52 -12.39 14.46
N THR A 94 -20.68 -11.92 13.25
CA THR A 94 -21.98 -11.96 12.57
C THR A 94 -22.09 -13.23 11.74
N ASN A 95 -23.08 -14.05 12.05
CA ASN A 95 -23.46 -15.22 11.28
C ASN A 95 -24.96 -15.42 11.34
N PHE A 96 -25.65 -15.27 10.23
CA PHE A 96 -27.09 -15.50 10.09
C PHE A 96 -27.41 -16.82 9.38
N ILE A 97 -26.45 -17.70 9.20
CA ILE A 97 -26.64 -19.03 8.63
C ILE A 97 -27.05 -19.97 9.77
N HIS A 98 -28.24 -20.54 9.65
CA HIS A 98 -28.84 -21.44 10.63
C HIS A 98 -28.92 -22.86 10.09
#